data_e3fd9d9e853e8d5784ee35db3d3404f7
#
_entry.id   e3fd9d9e853e8d5784ee35db3d3404f7
#
_cell.length_a   1.000
_cell.length_b   1.000
_cell.length_c   1.000
_cell.angle_alpha   90.00
_cell.angle_beta   90.00
_cell.angle_gamma   90.00
#
_symmetry.space_group_name_H-M   'P 1'
#
loop_
_entity.id
_entity.type
_entity.pdbx_description
1 polymer ?
#
loop_
_entity_poly.entity_id
_entity_poly.type
_entity_poly.pdbx_seq_one_letter_code
_entity_poly.pdbx_strand_id
1 'polypeptide(L)'
;QLFEETIYKDIAFGPKNMGLSEEEIDRRVRRAAAFTGLPEEYLERSPFELSGGQKRRVAIAGVLAMEPRVLVLDEPAAGLDPEGRDMILSQVKRYHKETGTTVLLVSHSMEDIAKYADKVLVMDQKKIAMYDRVDKVFARADELLALGLSVPQVTKIFLKLRQMGLDLPQDVYTVPWA
;
A
#
# COMPACT_ATOMS: atom_id res chain seq x y z
N GLN A 1 3.17 -16.38 -2.68
CA GLN A 1 2.72 -17.48 -3.54
C GLN A 1 1.54 -18.19 -2.86
N LEU A 2 0.48 -18.50 -3.62
CA LEU A 2 -0.68 -19.25 -3.13
C LEU A 2 -0.46 -20.72 -3.52
N PHE A 3 -0.62 -21.65 -2.58
CA PHE A 3 -0.27 -23.08 -2.79
C PHE A 3 -1.20 -24.05 -2.06
N GLU A 4 -2.13 -23.54 -1.23
CA GLU A 4 -3.08 -24.37 -0.51
C GLU A 4 -4.34 -24.69 -1.35
N GLU A 5 -5.12 -25.67 -0.91
CA GLU A 5 -6.35 -26.11 -1.59
C GLU A 5 -7.46 -25.07 -1.52
N THR A 6 -7.53 -24.32 -0.40
CA THR A 6 -8.54 -23.27 -0.18
C THR A 6 -7.89 -21.97 0.24
N ILE A 7 -8.58 -20.86 -0.04
CA ILE A 7 -8.16 -19.52 0.38
C ILE A 7 -8.03 -19.43 1.91
N TYR A 8 -8.94 -20.08 2.63
CA TYR A 8 -8.85 -20.16 4.09
C TYR A 8 -7.51 -20.78 4.53
N LYS A 9 -7.13 -21.92 3.96
CA LYS A 9 -5.88 -22.61 4.29
C LYS A 9 -4.65 -21.77 3.96
N ASP A 10 -4.65 -21.08 2.81
CA ASP A 10 -3.57 -20.16 2.43
C ASP A 10 -3.40 -19.02 3.44
N ILE A 11 -4.48 -18.38 3.86
CA ILE A 11 -4.45 -17.31 4.86
C ILE A 11 -4.06 -17.85 6.25
N ALA A 12 -4.54 -19.04 6.61
CA ALA A 12 -4.28 -19.69 7.89
C ALA A 12 -2.83 -20.22 8.03
N PHE A 13 -2.10 -20.36 6.94
CA PHE A 13 -0.76 -20.97 6.92
C PHE A 13 0.21 -20.28 7.89
N GLY A 14 0.29 -18.95 7.85
CA GLY A 14 1.13 -18.18 8.77
C GLY A 14 0.74 -18.38 10.25
N PRO A 15 -0.50 -18.10 10.63
CA PRO A 15 -1.01 -18.34 11.98
C PRO A 15 -0.82 -19.76 12.51
N LYS A 16 -0.99 -20.79 11.67
CA LYS A 16 -0.71 -22.19 12.04
C LYS A 16 0.75 -22.40 12.40
N ASN A 17 1.67 -21.88 11.59
CA ASN A 17 3.10 -21.99 11.86
C ASN A 17 3.54 -21.21 13.12
N MET A 18 2.73 -20.24 13.57
CA MET A 18 2.94 -19.56 14.85
C MET A 18 2.47 -20.38 16.05
N GLY A 19 1.83 -21.53 15.85
CA GLY A 19 1.34 -22.41 16.91
C GLY A 19 0.11 -21.87 17.64
N LEU A 20 -0.71 -21.07 16.96
CA LEU A 20 -1.94 -20.53 17.53
C LEU A 20 -3.04 -21.58 17.62
N SER A 21 -4.02 -21.37 18.53
CA SER A 21 -5.20 -22.22 18.62
C SER A 21 -6.09 -22.09 17.37
N GLU A 22 -6.87 -23.14 17.06
CA GLU A 22 -7.79 -23.15 15.92
C GLU A 22 -8.79 -21.97 15.98
N GLU A 23 -9.29 -21.64 17.16
CA GLU A 23 -10.19 -20.51 17.38
C GLU A 23 -9.52 -19.17 17.03
N GLU A 24 -8.27 -18.99 17.47
CA GLU A 24 -7.50 -17.78 17.17
C GLU A 24 -7.12 -17.69 15.69
N ILE A 25 -6.81 -18.82 15.05
CA ILE A 25 -6.56 -18.90 13.61
C ILE A 25 -7.79 -18.47 12.83
N ASP A 26 -8.97 -19.01 13.14
CA ASP A 26 -10.23 -18.67 12.46
C ASP A 26 -10.54 -17.18 12.62
N ARG A 27 -10.43 -16.65 13.83
CA ARG A 27 -10.63 -15.22 14.10
C ARG A 27 -9.71 -14.34 13.23
N ARG A 28 -8.43 -14.67 13.15
CA ARG A 28 -7.44 -13.91 12.38
C ARG A 28 -7.64 -14.03 10.89
N VAL A 29 -7.97 -15.20 10.38
CA VAL A 29 -8.27 -15.43 8.96
C VAL A 29 -9.45 -14.56 8.52
N ARG A 30 -10.59 -14.63 9.24
CA ARG A 30 -11.79 -13.84 8.91
C ARG A 30 -11.54 -12.34 9.00
N ARG A 31 -10.82 -11.90 10.03
CA ARG A 31 -10.42 -10.49 10.18
C ARG A 31 -9.53 -10.02 9.03
N ALA A 32 -8.53 -10.80 8.65
CA ALA A 32 -7.64 -10.47 7.54
C ALA A 32 -8.37 -10.45 6.19
N ALA A 33 -9.27 -11.41 5.95
CA ALA A 33 -10.13 -11.42 4.77
C ALA A 33 -11.00 -10.16 4.69
N ALA A 34 -11.64 -9.76 5.79
CA ALA A 34 -12.43 -8.54 5.86
C ALA A 34 -11.58 -7.27 5.58
N PHE A 35 -10.35 -7.18 6.10
CA PHE A 35 -9.43 -6.07 5.80
C PHE A 35 -9.05 -5.98 4.33
N THR A 36 -8.93 -7.11 3.65
CA THR A 36 -8.57 -7.15 2.23
C THR A 36 -9.78 -7.17 1.28
N GLY A 37 -11.00 -7.04 1.83
CA GLY A 37 -12.24 -7.03 1.04
C GLY A 37 -12.51 -8.34 0.33
N LEU A 38 -12.06 -9.46 0.90
CA LEU A 38 -12.41 -10.80 0.43
C LEU A 38 -13.77 -11.20 1.02
N PRO A 39 -14.76 -11.56 0.18
CA PRO A 39 -16.03 -12.10 0.67
C PRO A 39 -15.81 -13.40 1.44
N GLU A 40 -16.60 -13.61 2.49
CA GLU A 40 -16.46 -14.81 3.34
C GLU A 40 -16.70 -16.11 2.56
N GLU A 41 -17.63 -16.10 1.63
CA GLU A 41 -17.92 -17.23 0.75
C GLU A 41 -16.74 -17.62 -0.17
N TYR A 42 -15.71 -16.78 -0.26
CA TYR A 42 -14.51 -17.11 -1.05
C TYR A 42 -13.53 -17.97 -0.26
N LEU A 43 -13.61 -18.00 1.06
CA LEU A 43 -12.65 -18.71 1.91
C LEU A 43 -12.56 -20.21 1.60
N GLU A 44 -13.66 -20.82 1.20
CA GLU A 44 -13.71 -22.25 0.83
C GLU A 44 -13.38 -22.51 -0.64
N ARG A 45 -13.17 -21.47 -1.46
CA ARG A 45 -12.81 -21.63 -2.87
C ARG A 45 -11.34 -21.92 -3.05
N SER A 46 -11.02 -22.51 -4.19
CA SER A 46 -9.63 -22.68 -4.63
C SER A 46 -9.00 -21.32 -5.00
N PRO A 47 -7.79 -21.00 -4.51
CA PRO A 47 -7.09 -19.78 -4.90
C PRO A 47 -6.72 -19.77 -6.38
N PHE A 48 -6.70 -20.90 -7.06
CA PHE A 48 -6.36 -20.98 -8.49
C PHE A 48 -7.46 -20.42 -9.40
N GLU A 49 -8.71 -20.36 -8.93
CA GLU A 49 -9.86 -19.79 -9.65
C GLU A 49 -9.91 -18.26 -9.60
N LEU A 50 -9.06 -17.62 -8.82
CA LEU A 50 -9.07 -16.19 -8.59
C LEU A 50 -8.40 -15.40 -9.70
N SER A 51 -8.89 -14.16 -9.95
CA SER A 51 -8.20 -13.16 -10.75
C SER A 51 -6.88 -12.74 -10.09
N GLY A 52 -5.97 -12.11 -10.85
CA GLY A 52 -4.70 -11.62 -10.32
C GLY A 52 -4.85 -10.67 -9.12
N GLY A 53 -5.83 -9.76 -9.19
CA GLY A 53 -6.13 -8.84 -8.09
C GLY A 53 -6.69 -9.54 -6.85
N GLN A 54 -7.54 -10.56 -7.04
CA GLN A 54 -8.04 -11.38 -5.95
C GLN A 54 -6.93 -12.21 -5.30
N LYS A 55 -6.05 -12.83 -6.10
CA LYS A 55 -4.85 -13.55 -5.59
C LYS A 55 -3.97 -12.64 -4.74
N ARG A 56 -3.78 -11.39 -5.17
CA ARG A 56 -2.99 -10.42 -4.40
C ARG A 56 -3.65 -10.07 -3.07
N ARG A 57 -4.98 -9.92 -3.02
CA ARG A 57 -5.72 -9.72 -1.76
C ARG A 57 -5.57 -10.89 -0.81
N VAL A 58 -5.62 -12.14 -1.30
CA VAL A 58 -5.38 -13.34 -0.48
C VAL A 58 -3.96 -13.34 0.07
N ALA A 59 -2.95 -13.04 -0.76
CA ALA A 59 -1.56 -12.98 -0.31
C ALA A 59 -1.34 -11.92 0.79
N ILE A 60 -1.93 -10.75 0.64
CA ILE A 60 -1.89 -9.70 1.68
C ILE A 60 -2.62 -10.17 2.93
N ALA A 61 -3.80 -10.79 2.82
CA ALA A 61 -4.54 -11.33 3.95
C ALA A 61 -3.72 -12.36 4.73
N GLY A 62 -2.99 -13.24 4.05
CA GLY A 62 -2.11 -14.23 4.69
C GLY A 62 -1.02 -13.57 5.56
N VAL A 63 -0.48 -12.44 5.14
CA VAL A 63 0.48 -11.68 5.94
C VAL A 63 -0.21 -10.94 7.09
N LEU A 64 -1.36 -10.32 6.84
CA LEU A 64 -2.13 -9.59 7.87
C LEU A 64 -2.65 -10.51 8.98
N ALA A 65 -2.98 -11.77 8.66
CA ALA A 65 -3.43 -12.76 9.63
C ALA A 65 -2.36 -13.10 10.69
N MET A 66 -1.08 -12.85 10.40
CA MET A 66 0.00 -12.98 11.38
C MET A 66 0.05 -11.80 12.37
N GLU A 67 -0.74 -10.75 12.17
CA GLU A 67 -0.76 -9.51 12.97
C GLU A 67 0.64 -8.92 13.18
N PRO A 68 1.38 -8.62 12.10
CA PRO A 68 2.76 -8.16 12.20
C PRO A 68 2.84 -6.76 12.83
N ARG A 69 3.89 -6.50 13.60
CA ARG A 69 4.18 -5.13 14.09
C ARG A 69 4.69 -4.20 13.00
N VAL A 70 5.34 -4.76 11.98
CA VAL A 70 5.84 -4.06 10.80
C VAL A 70 5.42 -4.84 9.56
N LEU A 71 4.74 -4.18 8.64
CA LEU A 71 4.32 -4.72 7.35
C LEU A 71 5.14 -4.05 6.24
N VAL A 72 5.87 -4.85 5.46
CA VAL A 72 6.62 -4.36 4.30
C VAL A 72 5.89 -4.82 3.03
N LEU A 73 5.53 -3.87 2.20
CA LEU A 73 4.83 -4.10 0.93
C LEU A 73 5.67 -3.52 -0.21
N ASP A 74 6.16 -4.40 -1.07
CA ASP A 74 6.92 -4.01 -2.26
C ASP A 74 6.00 -4.08 -3.49
N GLU A 75 5.74 -2.90 -4.08
CA GLU A 75 4.86 -2.72 -5.24
C GLU A 75 3.50 -3.45 -5.12
N PRO A 76 2.75 -3.28 -4.00
CA PRO A 76 1.54 -4.08 -3.75
C PRO A 76 0.43 -3.82 -4.77
N ALA A 77 0.45 -2.71 -5.48
CA ALA A 77 -0.55 -2.31 -6.47
C ALA A 77 -0.09 -2.47 -7.93
N ALA A 78 1.11 -3.02 -8.17
CA ALA A 78 1.65 -3.18 -9.52
C ALA A 78 0.76 -4.10 -10.37
N GLY A 79 0.47 -3.67 -11.61
CA GLY A 79 -0.33 -4.43 -12.57
C GLY A 79 -1.84 -4.47 -12.29
N LEU A 80 -2.32 -3.69 -11.34
CA LEU A 80 -3.74 -3.52 -11.09
C LEU A 80 -4.30 -2.31 -11.85
N ASP A 81 -5.58 -2.36 -12.16
CA ASP A 81 -6.35 -1.21 -12.62
C ASP A 81 -6.46 -0.14 -11.52
N PRO A 82 -6.86 1.08 -11.84
CA PRO A 82 -6.93 2.17 -10.86
C PRO A 82 -7.82 1.86 -9.65
N GLU A 83 -8.95 1.18 -9.86
CA GLU A 83 -9.89 0.82 -8.81
C GLU A 83 -9.29 -0.25 -7.87
N GLY A 84 -8.71 -1.30 -8.41
CA GLY A 84 -8.04 -2.35 -7.64
C GLY A 84 -6.83 -1.82 -6.85
N ARG A 85 -6.10 -0.86 -7.43
CA ARG A 85 -4.99 -0.16 -6.78
C ARG A 85 -5.49 0.63 -5.56
N ASP A 86 -6.47 1.49 -5.76
CA ASP A 86 -7.08 2.31 -4.70
C ASP A 86 -7.68 1.44 -3.59
N MET A 87 -8.34 0.35 -3.95
CA MET A 87 -8.89 -0.59 -3.01
C MET A 87 -7.81 -1.17 -2.09
N ILE A 88 -6.73 -1.72 -2.64
CA ILE A 88 -5.66 -2.34 -1.84
C ILE A 88 -4.98 -1.30 -0.94
N LEU A 89 -4.59 -0.15 -1.48
CA LEU A 89 -3.85 0.85 -0.70
C LEU A 89 -4.71 1.50 0.38
N SER A 90 -6.00 1.75 0.11
CA SER A 90 -6.93 2.25 1.13
C SER A 90 -7.15 1.25 2.26
N GLN A 91 -7.23 -0.05 1.96
CA GLN A 91 -7.36 -1.11 2.95
C GLN A 91 -6.09 -1.23 3.82
N VAL A 92 -4.91 -1.14 3.21
CA VAL A 92 -3.63 -1.11 3.95
C VAL A 92 -3.57 0.12 4.88
N LYS A 93 -3.97 1.30 4.40
CA LYS A 93 -4.02 2.51 5.23
C LYS A 93 -5.03 2.39 6.38
N ARG A 94 -6.19 1.78 6.12
CA ARG A 94 -7.19 1.48 7.16
C ARG A 94 -6.62 0.52 8.19
N TYR A 95 -5.98 -0.57 7.76
CA TYR A 95 -5.33 -1.54 8.65
C TYR A 95 -4.29 -0.86 9.54
N HIS A 96 -3.39 -0.03 8.98
CA HIS A 96 -2.44 0.76 9.74
C HIS A 96 -3.12 1.62 10.82
N LYS A 97 -4.18 2.34 10.47
CA LYS A 97 -4.91 3.22 11.40
C LYS A 97 -5.58 2.45 12.54
N GLU A 98 -6.18 1.29 12.23
CA GLU A 98 -6.94 0.51 13.20
C GLU A 98 -6.05 -0.34 14.13
N THR A 99 -4.90 -0.79 13.65
CA THR A 99 -4.02 -1.71 14.40
C THR A 99 -2.76 -1.05 14.97
N GLY A 100 -2.39 0.12 14.48
CA GLY A 100 -1.11 0.77 14.80
C GLY A 100 0.11 0.08 14.16
N THR A 101 -0.08 -0.90 13.29
CA THR A 101 1.00 -1.58 12.57
C THR A 101 1.79 -0.57 11.74
N THR A 102 3.11 -0.58 11.85
CA THR A 102 3.97 0.23 10.98
C THR A 102 3.96 -0.35 9.57
N VAL A 103 3.62 0.46 8.58
CA VAL A 103 3.64 0.04 7.17
C VAL A 103 4.78 0.71 6.43
N LEU A 104 5.63 -0.09 5.79
CA LEU A 104 6.64 0.35 4.84
C LEU A 104 6.15 0.00 3.43
N LEU A 105 5.74 1.02 2.68
CA LEU A 105 5.28 0.88 1.31
C LEU A 105 6.40 1.28 0.35
N VAL A 106 6.84 0.35 -0.49
CA VAL A 106 7.74 0.63 -1.61
C VAL A 106 6.89 0.77 -2.87
N SER A 107 6.99 1.91 -3.54
CA SER A 107 6.27 2.19 -4.78
C SER A 107 7.03 3.18 -5.66
N HIS A 108 6.88 3.04 -6.96
CA HIS A 108 7.33 4.02 -7.96
C HIS A 108 6.21 5.00 -8.38
N SER A 109 4.99 4.81 -7.89
CA SER A 109 3.86 5.71 -8.14
C SER A 109 3.89 6.88 -7.17
N MET A 110 4.20 8.06 -7.67
CA MET A 110 4.23 9.29 -6.86
C MET A 110 2.83 9.66 -6.37
N GLU A 111 1.79 9.32 -7.12
CA GLU A 111 0.39 9.52 -6.75
C GLU A 111 0.00 8.65 -5.54
N ASP A 112 0.42 7.38 -5.53
CA ASP A 112 0.14 6.48 -4.42
C ASP A 112 0.85 6.95 -3.15
N ILE A 113 2.13 7.31 -3.27
CA ILE A 113 2.91 7.85 -2.15
C ILE A 113 2.26 9.13 -1.63
N ALA A 114 1.89 10.07 -2.51
CA ALA A 114 1.25 11.32 -2.15
C ALA A 114 -0.08 11.14 -1.41
N LYS A 115 -0.87 10.14 -1.82
CA LYS A 115 -2.21 9.88 -1.29
C LYS A 115 -2.20 9.06 0.01
N TYR A 116 -1.28 8.10 0.13
CA TYR A 116 -1.35 7.09 1.18
C TYR A 116 -0.25 7.18 2.23
N ALA A 117 0.93 7.75 1.93
CA ALA A 117 2.01 7.85 2.88
C ALA A 117 1.86 9.03 3.85
N ASP A 118 2.33 8.86 5.07
CA ASP A 118 2.47 9.94 6.05
C ASP A 118 3.87 10.55 6.00
N LYS A 119 4.89 9.72 5.74
CA LYS A 119 6.30 10.09 5.56
C LYS A 119 6.87 9.43 4.32
N VAL A 120 7.85 10.06 3.73
CA VAL A 120 8.56 9.55 2.54
C VAL A 120 10.04 9.46 2.83
N LEU A 121 10.61 8.31 2.49
CA LEU A 121 12.04 8.07 2.49
C LEU A 121 12.49 7.94 1.04
N VAL A 122 13.35 8.84 0.59
CA VAL A 122 13.94 8.82 -0.75
C VAL A 122 15.36 8.27 -0.65
N MET A 123 15.64 7.26 -1.47
CA MET A 123 16.99 6.69 -1.56
C MET A 123 17.67 7.07 -2.87
N ASP A 124 18.92 7.46 -2.77
CA ASP A 124 19.81 7.68 -3.91
C ASP A 124 21.19 7.09 -3.61
N GLN A 125 21.79 6.41 -4.59
CA GLN A 125 23.11 5.79 -4.47
C GLN A 125 23.33 4.99 -3.17
N LYS A 126 22.33 4.22 -2.75
CA LYS A 126 22.30 3.40 -1.51
C LYS A 126 22.37 4.22 -0.21
N LYS A 127 22.04 5.51 -0.26
CA LYS A 127 21.95 6.41 0.90
C LYS A 127 20.56 7.04 0.98
N ILE A 128 20.21 7.47 2.17
CA ILE A 128 18.99 8.26 2.36
C ILE A 128 19.27 9.68 1.86
N ALA A 129 18.60 10.08 0.77
CA ALA A 129 18.65 11.42 0.23
C ALA A 129 17.69 12.37 0.95
N MET A 130 16.47 11.87 1.27
CA MET A 130 15.46 12.63 2.01
C MET A 130 14.69 11.70 2.93
N TYR A 131 14.28 12.20 4.10
CA TYR A 131 13.33 11.53 4.99
C TYR A 131 12.55 12.58 5.77
N ASP A 132 11.28 12.77 5.40
CA ASP A 132 10.40 13.74 6.04
C ASP A 132 8.93 13.37 5.81
N ARG A 133 8.02 14.21 6.31
CA ARG A 133 6.60 14.15 5.99
C ARG A 133 6.39 14.31 4.48
N VAL A 134 5.31 13.68 3.98
CA VAL A 134 4.98 13.67 2.54
C VAL A 134 4.89 15.08 1.94
N ASP A 135 4.25 16.03 2.65
CA ASP A 135 4.15 17.44 2.24
C ASP A 135 5.51 18.11 2.09
N LYS A 136 6.44 17.85 3.02
CA LYS A 136 7.79 18.43 3.02
C LYS A 136 8.68 17.86 1.91
N VAL A 137 8.54 16.57 1.61
CA VAL A 137 9.29 15.93 0.53
C VAL A 137 8.82 16.43 -0.83
N PHE A 138 7.51 16.49 -1.08
CA PHE A 138 7.00 16.96 -2.38
C PHE A 138 7.10 18.48 -2.57
N ALA A 139 7.21 19.28 -1.51
CA ALA A 139 7.59 20.70 -1.61
C ALA A 139 9.01 20.90 -2.20
N ARG A 140 9.88 19.88 -2.12
CA ARG A 140 11.24 19.87 -2.70
C ARG A 140 11.23 19.22 -4.10
N ALA A 141 10.24 19.55 -4.91
CA ALA A 141 10.01 18.91 -6.21
C ALA A 141 11.21 19.02 -7.17
N ASP A 142 11.91 20.17 -7.19
CA ASP A 142 13.10 20.36 -8.04
C ASP A 142 14.25 19.43 -7.64
N GLU A 143 14.42 19.18 -6.36
CA GLU A 143 15.44 18.23 -5.87
C GLU A 143 15.07 16.78 -6.23
N LEU A 144 13.79 16.38 -6.13
CA LEU A 144 13.33 15.06 -6.56
C LEU A 144 13.58 14.86 -8.06
N LEU A 145 13.27 15.87 -8.87
CA LEU A 145 13.53 15.83 -10.31
C LEU A 145 15.03 15.75 -10.63
N ALA A 146 15.88 16.45 -9.89
CA ALA A 146 17.34 16.37 -10.04
C ALA A 146 17.90 14.98 -9.70
N LEU A 147 17.26 14.23 -8.79
CA LEU A 147 17.57 12.83 -8.49
C LEU A 147 17.01 11.84 -9.53
N GLY A 148 16.39 12.33 -10.61
CA GLY A 148 15.78 11.49 -11.64
C GLY A 148 14.42 10.88 -11.24
N LEU A 149 13.85 11.30 -10.13
CA LEU A 149 12.54 10.87 -9.67
C LEU A 149 11.43 11.73 -10.31
N SER A 150 10.22 11.21 -10.31
CA SER A 150 9.04 11.98 -10.71
C SER A 150 8.43 12.69 -9.48
N VAL A 151 7.42 13.50 -9.73
CA VAL A 151 6.53 14.10 -8.73
C VAL A 151 5.07 13.90 -9.17
N PRO A 152 4.08 14.02 -8.28
CA PRO A 152 2.68 13.92 -8.64
C PRO A 152 2.29 14.87 -9.79
N GLN A 153 1.31 14.46 -10.59
CA GLN A 153 0.85 15.23 -11.76
C GLN A 153 0.43 16.66 -11.38
N VAL A 154 -0.30 16.79 -10.28
CA VAL A 154 -0.72 18.13 -9.79
C VAL A 154 0.49 19.00 -9.46
N THR A 155 1.53 18.43 -8.83
CA THR A 155 2.79 19.14 -8.54
C THR A 155 3.46 19.61 -9.82
N LYS A 156 3.51 18.78 -10.88
CA LYS A 156 4.05 19.16 -12.19
C LYS A 156 3.31 20.33 -12.81
N ILE A 157 1.97 20.34 -12.72
CA ILE A 157 1.14 21.43 -13.22
C ILE A 157 1.47 22.74 -12.47
N PHE A 158 1.53 22.68 -11.15
CA PHE A 158 1.83 23.86 -10.31
C PHE A 158 3.24 24.40 -10.58
N LEU A 159 4.25 23.53 -10.71
CA LEU A 159 5.60 23.93 -11.11
C LEU A 159 5.61 24.69 -12.45
N LYS A 160 4.89 24.15 -13.45
CA LYS A 160 4.82 24.79 -14.78
C LYS A 160 4.11 26.13 -14.73
N LEU A 161 3.02 26.26 -14.01
CA LEU A 161 2.29 27.52 -13.84
C LEU A 161 3.14 28.57 -13.13
N ARG A 162 3.93 28.18 -12.12
CA ARG A 162 4.88 29.08 -11.43
C ARG A 162 5.99 29.57 -12.37
N GLN A 163 6.51 28.69 -13.24
CA GLN A 163 7.49 29.08 -14.28
C GLN A 163 6.90 30.10 -15.26
N MET A 164 5.58 30.13 -15.43
CA MET A 164 4.86 31.13 -16.23
C MET A 164 4.60 32.46 -15.46
N GLY A 165 5.07 32.59 -14.21
CA GLY A 165 4.96 33.80 -13.41
C GLY A 165 3.76 33.84 -12.47
N LEU A 166 3.01 32.75 -12.31
CA LEU A 166 1.89 32.69 -11.36
C LEU A 166 2.41 32.44 -9.94
N ASP A 167 1.94 33.21 -8.97
CA ASP A 167 2.23 33.02 -7.55
C ASP A 167 1.31 31.94 -6.98
N LEU A 168 1.84 30.71 -6.86
CA LEU A 168 1.11 29.53 -6.44
C LEU A 168 1.86 28.79 -5.33
N PRO A 169 1.15 28.08 -4.42
CA PRO A 169 1.76 27.28 -3.36
C PRO A 169 2.74 26.21 -3.90
N GLN A 170 3.79 25.91 -3.12
CA GLN A 170 4.82 24.93 -3.50
C GLN A 170 4.49 23.50 -3.04
N ASP A 171 3.62 23.39 -2.06
CA ASP A 171 3.30 22.16 -1.33
C ASP A 171 2.05 21.43 -1.84
N VAL A 172 1.63 21.73 -3.06
CA VAL A 172 0.49 21.04 -3.68
C VAL A 172 0.95 19.72 -4.30
N TYR A 173 0.55 18.63 -3.69
CA TYR A 173 0.95 17.26 -4.12
C TYR A 173 -0.24 16.30 -4.26
N THR A 174 -1.43 16.70 -3.81
CA THR A 174 -2.68 15.95 -4.03
C THR A 174 -3.80 16.88 -4.45
N VAL A 175 -4.77 16.35 -5.20
CA VAL A 175 -6.06 17.00 -5.40
C VAL A 175 -7.03 16.37 -4.40
N PRO A 176 -7.56 17.12 -3.44
CA PRO A 176 -8.61 16.60 -2.57
C PRO A 176 -9.83 16.29 -3.44
N TRP A 177 -10.26 15.06 -3.46
CA TRP A 177 -11.54 14.68 -4.02
C TRP A 177 -12.63 15.24 -3.10
N ALA A 178 -13.41 16.16 -3.62
CA ALA A 178 -14.55 16.73 -2.93
C ALA A 178 -15.68 15.69 -2.75
#